data_7cfd11cd51ef45b4f7cc6ebae43822ee
#
_entry.id   7cfd11cd51ef45b4f7cc6ebae43822ee
#
_cell.length_a   1.000
_cell.length_b   1.000
_cell.length_c   1.000
_cell.angle_alpha   90.00
_cell.angle_beta   90.00
_cell.angle_gamma   90.00
#
_symmetry.space_group_name_H-M   'P 1'
#
loop_
_entity.id
_entity.type
_entity.pdbx_description
1 polymer ?
#
loop_
_entity_poly.entity_id
_entity_poly.type
_entity_poly.pdbx_seq_one_letter_code
_entity_poly.pdbx_strand_id
1 'polypeptide(L)'
;DYYGSMVPLSQVANVQLLDARTLSVQPWEKNMAAKIEKAIRESELGLNPASMGDIIRVPMPSMSEERRKEMTKLARNEGESAKIAVRNLRRDANEAVKKLVKDKLASEDDQKRAEADIQKVTDKHITAIDSLVVAKEQDIMAV
;
A
#
# COMPACT_ATOMS: atom_id res chain seq x y z
N ASP A 1 -6.65 -9.25 10.04
CA ASP A 1 -6.00 -10.38 10.70
C ASP A 1 -6.48 -11.69 10.08
N TYR A 2 -5.55 -12.44 9.49
CA TYR A 2 -5.78 -13.75 8.91
C TYR A 2 -4.94 -14.78 9.67
N TYR A 3 -5.61 -15.55 10.54
CA TYR A 3 -4.99 -16.54 11.42
C TYR A 3 -3.75 -16.04 12.19
N GLY A 4 -3.82 -14.83 12.73
CA GLY A 4 -2.77 -14.22 13.53
C GLY A 4 -1.73 -13.41 12.74
N SER A 5 -1.88 -13.30 11.42
CA SER A 5 -1.01 -12.48 10.59
C SER A 5 -1.82 -11.39 9.89
N MET A 6 -1.28 -10.19 9.85
CA MET A 6 -1.85 -9.11 9.06
C MET A 6 -1.53 -9.34 7.58
N VAL A 7 -2.56 -9.43 6.76
CA VAL A 7 -2.44 -9.62 5.31
C VAL A 7 -3.26 -8.59 4.55
N PRO A 8 -2.89 -8.23 3.31
CA PRO A 8 -3.71 -7.40 2.45
C PRO A 8 -5.06 -8.05 2.15
N LEU A 9 -6.10 -7.25 1.99
CA LEU A 9 -7.45 -7.73 1.67
C LEU A 9 -7.48 -8.58 0.39
N SER A 10 -6.66 -8.26 -0.60
CA SER A 10 -6.54 -9.00 -1.85
C SER A 10 -6.05 -10.46 -1.70
N GLN A 11 -5.50 -10.81 -0.54
CA GLN A 11 -5.08 -12.19 -0.24
C GLN A 11 -6.17 -13.03 0.42
N VAL A 12 -7.28 -12.45 0.81
CA VAL A 12 -8.37 -13.14 1.51
C VAL A 12 -9.73 -12.96 0.85
N ALA A 13 -9.81 -12.05 -0.12
CA ALA A 13 -11.05 -11.75 -0.83
C ALA A 13 -10.79 -11.28 -2.27
N ASN A 14 -11.79 -11.47 -3.11
CA ASN A 14 -11.82 -10.85 -4.44
C ASN A 14 -12.52 -9.50 -4.32
N VAL A 15 -11.84 -8.43 -4.75
CA VAL A 15 -12.37 -7.06 -4.73
C VAL A 15 -12.67 -6.63 -6.15
N GLN A 16 -13.91 -6.28 -6.43
CA GLN A 16 -14.36 -5.84 -7.76
C GLN A 16 -15.20 -4.56 -7.65
N LEU A 17 -15.21 -3.81 -8.73
CA LEU A 17 -16.08 -2.66 -8.89
C LEU A 17 -17.44 -3.13 -9.41
N LEU A 18 -18.52 -2.95 -8.63
CA LEU A 18 -19.90 -3.25 -9.06
C LEU A 18 -20.47 -2.14 -9.92
N ASP A 19 -20.27 -0.91 -9.51
CA ASP A 19 -20.67 0.29 -10.23
C ASP A 19 -19.70 1.44 -9.89
N ALA A 20 -19.94 2.64 -10.42
CA ALA A 20 -19.03 3.78 -10.26
C ALA A 20 -18.74 4.17 -8.78
N ARG A 21 -19.57 3.71 -7.84
CA ARG A 21 -19.49 4.09 -6.41
C ARG A 21 -19.64 2.93 -5.44
N THR A 22 -19.65 1.69 -5.94
CA THR A 22 -19.83 0.53 -5.09
C THR A 22 -18.79 -0.53 -5.40
N LEU A 23 -18.04 -0.92 -4.39
CA LEU A 23 -17.14 -2.06 -4.43
C LEU A 23 -17.87 -3.31 -3.94
N SER A 24 -17.55 -4.46 -4.51
CA SER A 24 -17.91 -5.75 -3.98
C SER A 24 -16.67 -6.46 -3.45
N VAL A 25 -16.78 -6.98 -2.25
CA VAL A 25 -15.74 -7.77 -1.61
C VAL A 25 -16.30 -9.16 -1.38
N GLN A 26 -15.75 -10.14 -2.07
CA GLN A 26 -16.15 -11.54 -1.94
C GLN A 26 -15.07 -12.31 -1.20
N PRO A 27 -15.27 -12.64 0.08
CA PRO A 27 -14.32 -13.46 0.83
C PRO A 27 -14.17 -14.84 0.21
N TRP A 28 -12.97 -15.37 0.18
CA TRP A 28 -12.75 -16.77 -0.25
C TRP A 28 -13.22 -17.76 0.79
N GLU A 29 -13.15 -17.38 2.07
CA GLU A 29 -13.66 -18.17 3.19
C GLU A 29 -14.83 -17.46 3.84
N LYS A 30 -15.96 -18.15 3.98
CA LYS A 30 -17.20 -17.58 4.56
C LYS A 30 -17.02 -17.09 6.01
N ASN A 31 -16.17 -17.78 6.78
CA ASN A 31 -15.86 -17.41 8.17
C ASN A 31 -15.07 -16.09 8.29
N MET A 32 -14.44 -15.65 7.21
CA MET A 32 -13.70 -14.38 7.19
C MET A 32 -14.57 -13.15 6.92
N ALA A 33 -15.81 -13.34 6.44
CA ALA A 33 -16.68 -12.23 6.05
C ALA A 33 -16.88 -11.19 7.17
N ALA A 34 -17.16 -11.64 8.38
CA ALA A 34 -17.37 -10.77 9.53
C ALA A 34 -16.10 -9.99 9.93
N LYS A 35 -14.94 -10.64 9.87
CA LYS A 35 -13.64 -10.00 10.14
C LYS A 35 -13.30 -8.96 9.08
N ILE A 36 -13.53 -9.27 7.81
CA ILE A 36 -13.31 -8.34 6.68
C ILE A 36 -14.24 -7.14 6.79
N GLU A 37 -15.52 -7.37 7.05
CA GLU A 37 -16.50 -6.30 7.24
C GLU A 37 -16.10 -5.38 8.40
N LYS A 38 -15.69 -5.95 9.53
CA LYS A 38 -15.21 -5.20 10.68
C LYS A 38 -13.97 -4.38 10.35
N ALA A 39 -12.99 -4.98 9.68
CA ALA A 39 -11.76 -4.29 9.28
C ALA A 39 -12.03 -3.11 8.34
N ILE A 40 -12.95 -3.26 7.39
CA ILE A 40 -13.36 -2.18 6.48
C ILE A 40 -14.06 -1.05 7.27
N ARG A 41 -14.96 -1.40 8.18
CA ARG A 41 -15.70 -0.42 9.00
C ARG A 41 -14.79 0.36 9.94
N GLU A 42 -13.80 -0.30 10.54
CA GLU A 42 -12.82 0.30 11.45
C GLU A 42 -11.67 1.00 10.73
N SER A 43 -11.59 0.91 9.39
CA SER A 43 -10.60 1.64 8.61
C SER A 43 -10.86 3.14 8.67
N GLU A 44 -9.82 3.94 8.52
CA GLU A 44 -9.91 5.41 8.50
C GLU A 44 -10.59 5.97 7.23
N LEU A 45 -11.04 5.08 6.33
CA LEU A 45 -11.65 5.47 5.06
C LEU A 45 -13.11 5.93 5.18
N GLY A 46 -13.74 5.72 6.34
CA GLY A 46 -15.14 6.12 6.57
C GLY A 46 -16.15 5.35 5.72
N LEU A 47 -15.86 4.09 5.42
CA LEU A 47 -16.71 3.22 4.64
C LEU A 47 -17.74 2.50 5.52
N ASN A 48 -18.90 2.20 4.96
CA ASN A 48 -19.96 1.47 5.63
C ASN A 48 -20.31 0.19 4.88
N PRO A 49 -19.57 -0.91 5.11
CA PRO A 49 -19.81 -2.17 4.44
C PRO A 49 -21.11 -2.81 4.88
N ALA A 50 -21.79 -3.49 3.97
CA ALA A 50 -23.00 -4.24 4.21
C ALA A 50 -22.91 -5.64 3.57
N SER A 51 -23.07 -6.67 4.38
CA SER A 51 -23.08 -8.06 3.88
C SER A 51 -24.40 -8.35 3.16
N MET A 52 -24.28 -8.90 1.96
CA MET A 52 -25.39 -9.38 1.14
C MET A 52 -25.09 -10.79 0.60
N GLY A 53 -25.50 -11.81 1.34
CA GLY A 53 -25.17 -13.19 1.00
C GLY A 53 -23.68 -13.48 1.10
N ASP A 54 -23.07 -13.91 0.02
CA ASP A 54 -21.65 -14.23 -0.05
C ASP A 54 -20.76 -13.02 -0.39
N ILE A 55 -21.36 -11.83 -0.56
CA ILE A 55 -20.67 -10.60 -0.98
C ILE A 55 -20.84 -9.52 0.07
N ILE A 56 -19.80 -8.76 0.32
CA ILE A 56 -19.84 -7.53 1.11
C ILE A 56 -19.89 -6.35 0.14
N ARG A 57 -20.97 -5.57 0.17
CA ARG A 57 -21.07 -4.32 -0.60
C ARG A 57 -20.44 -3.19 0.19
N VAL A 58 -19.58 -2.45 -0.46
CA VAL A 58 -18.94 -1.27 0.12
C VAL A 58 -19.30 -0.05 -0.73
N PRO A 59 -20.39 0.67 -0.37
CA PRO A 59 -20.74 1.89 -1.07
C PRO A 59 -19.74 2.99 -0.76
N MET A 60 -19.30 3.69 -1.80
CA MET A 60 -18.43 4.86 -1.68
C MET A 60 -19.31 6.10 -1.58
N PRO A 61 -19.31 6.83 -0.45
CA PRO A 61 -20.08 8.07 -0.34
C PRO A 61 -19.55 9.12 -1.32
N SER A 62 -20.42 10.01 -1.79
CA SER A 62 -19.99 11.18 -2.52
C SER A 62 -19.11 12.03 -1.60
N MET A 63 -17.92 12.39 -2.04
CA MET A 63 -16.98 13.14 -1.23
C MET A 63 -17.28 14.63 -1.28
N SER A 64 -17.43 15.27 -0.10
CA SER A 64 -17.38 16.71 0.03
C SER A 64 -15.96 17.24 -0.29
N GLU A 65 -15.83 18.53 -0.53
CA GLU A 65 -14.51 19.15 -0.74
C GLU A 65 -13.58 18.92 0.46
N GLU A 66 -14.12 19.01 1.69
CA GLU A 66 -13.36 18.73 2.91
C GLU A 66 -12.86 17.30 2.95
N ARG A 67 -13.73 16.33 2.61
CA ARG A 67 -13.36 14.91 2.58
C ARG A 67 -12.30 14.63 1.52
N ARG A 68 -12.35 15.27 0.36
CA ARG A 68 -11.30 15.17 -0.67
C ARG A 68 -9.95 15.66 -0.14
N LYS A 69 -9.91 16.77 0.59
CA LYS A 69 -8.69 17.27 1.22
C LYS A 69 -8.12 16.29 2.23
N GLU A 70 -8.98 15.68 3.05
CA GLU A 70 -8.56 14.64 4.00
C GLU A 70 -7.97 13.42 3.27
N MET A 71 -8.64 12.96 2.22
CA MET A 71 -8.17 11.81 1.43
C MET A 71 -6.87 12.10 0.70
N THR A 72 -6.68 13.32 0.19
CA THR A 72 -5.41 13.77 -0.40
C THR A 72 -4.29 13.73 0.62
N LYS A 73 -4.54 14.19 1.85
CA LYS A 73 -3.57 14.13 2.94
C LYS A 73 -3.22 12.69 3.29
N LEU A 74 -4.22 11.81 3.33
CA LEU A 74 -4.01 10.37 3.57
C LEU A 74 -3.12 9.75 2.48
N ALA A 75 -3.40 10.04 1.22
CA ALA A 75 -2.59 9.57 0.10
C ALA A 75 -1.13 10.02 0.19
N ARG A 76 -0.88 11.26 0.57
CA ARG A 76 0.47 11.78 0.82
C ARG A 76 1.18 11.05 1.95
N ASN A 77 0.49 10.82 3.06
CA ASN A 77 1.03 10.12 4.21
C ASN A 77 1.40 8.67 3.85
N GLU A 78 0.57 7.98 3.09
CA GLU A 78 0.88 6.64 2.58
C GLU A 78 2.12 6.66 1.67
N GLY A 79 2.23 7.65 0.78
CA GLY A 79 3.40 7.85 -0.05
C GLY A 79 4.68 8.08 0.76
N GLU A 80 4.64 8.91 1.79
CA GLU A 80 5.77 9.14 2.69
C GLU A 80 6.17 7.85 3.43
N SER A 81 5.21 7.10 3.95
CA SER A 81 5.46 5.82 4.62
C SER A 81 6.14 4.82 3.67
N ALA A 82 5.67 4.74 2.44
CA ALA A 82 6.26 3.89 1.41
C ALA A 82 7.71 4.30 1.08
N LYS A 83 7.97 5.60 0.94
CA LYS A 83 9.32 6.12 0.69
C LYS A 83 10.28 5.83 1.85
N ILE A 84 9.81 5.93 3.09
CA ILE A 84 10.59 5.55 4.28
C ILE A 84 10.94 4.07 4.24
N ALA A 85 9.99 3.20 3.91
CA ALA A 85 10.24 1.77 3.78
C ALA A 85 11.30 1.45 2.69
N VAL A 86 11.20 2.11 1.55
CA VAL A 86 12.20 1.96 0.46
C VAL A 86 13.58 2.41 0.91
N ARG A 87 13.69 3.53 1.64
CA ARG A 87 14.99 4.01 2.16
C ARG A 87 15.57 3.06 3.21
N ASN A 88 14.73 2.45 4.04
CA ASN A 88 15.19 1.45 5.01
C ASN A 88 15.76 0.23 4.30
N LEU A 89 15.08 -0.27 3.27
CA LEU A 89 15.60 -1.37 2.44
C LEU A 89 16.93 -1.03 1.78
N ARG A 90 17.11 0.21 1.31
CA ARG A 90 18.40 0.68 0.80
C ARG A 90 19.50 0.59 1.87
N ARG A 91 19.22 1.05 3.09
CA ARG A 91 20.20 0.97 4.19
C ARG A 91 20.57 -0.46 4.49
N ASP A 92 19.59 -1.34 4.59
CA ASP A 92 19.82 -2.77 4.85
C ASP A 92 20.66 -3.41 3.74
N ALA A 93 20.37 -3.09 2.49
CA ALA A 93 21.16 -3.58 1.35
C ALA A 93 22.61 -3.08 1.39
N ASN A 94 22.82 -1.80 1.69
CA ASN A 94 24.16 -1.23 1.82
C ASN A 94 24.94 -1.86 2.99
N GLU A 95 24.30 -2.11 4.12
CA GLU A 95 24.93 -2.80 5.25
C GLU A 95 25.32 -4.24 4.90
N ALA A 96 24.45 -4.96 4.16
CA ALA A 96 24.74 -6.30 3.70
C ALA A 96 25.97 -6.33 2.77
N VAL A 97 26.09 -5.36 1.86
CA VAL A 97 27.25 -5.22 0.98
C VAL A 97 28.54 -4.91 1.76
N LYS A 98 28.48 -3.99 2.72
CA LYS A 98 29.61 -3.68 3.60
C LYS A 98 30.09 -4.91 4.36
N LYS A 99 29.16 -5.74 4.86
CA LYS A 99 29.50 -6.99 5.52
C LYS A 99 30.26 -7.95 4.63
N LEU A 100 29.82 -8.09 3.36
CA LEU A 100 30.52 -8.93 2.39
C LEU A 100 31.97 -8.49 2.17
N VAL A 101 32.22 -7.18 2.11
CA VAL A 101 33.59 -6.64 2.00
C VAL A 101 34.40 -6.91 3.26
N LYS A 102 33.81 -6.71 4.43
CA LYS A 102 34.46 -7.01 5.72
C LYS A 102 34.85 -8.49 5.84
N ASP A 103 33.99 -9.37 5.37
CA ASP A 103 34.20 -10.82 5.36
C ASP A 103 35.13 -11.28 4.20
N LYS A 104 35.67 -10.34 3.43
CA LYS A 104 36.54 -10.57 2.27
C LYS A 104 35.90 -11.41 1.16
N LEU A 105 34.60 -11.38 1.05
CA LEU A 105 33.84 -12.06 0.00
C LEU A 105 33.58 -11.16 -1.22
N ALA A 106 33.82 -9.85 -1.09
CA ALA A 106 33.73 -8.87 -2.15
C ALA A 106 34.81 -7.81 -2.00
N SER A 107 35.14 -7.10 -3.07
CA SER A 107 36.11 -5.99 -3.09
C SER A 107 35.45 -4.65 -2.75
N GLU A 108 36.23 -3.63 -2.43
CA GLU A 108 35.75 -2.26 -2.26
C GLU A 108 35.18 -1.68 -3.56
N ASP A 109 35.70 -2.08 -4.72
CA ASP A 109 35.16 -1.69 -6.03
C ASP A 109 33.81 -2.32 -6.29
N ASP A 110 33.58 -3.57 -5.84
CA ASP A 110 32.28 -4.22 -5.89
C ASP A 110 31.27 -3.50 -5.00
N GLN A 111 31.71 -3.05 -3.82
CA GLN A 111 30.87 -2.24 -2.92
C GLN A 111 30.41 -0.95 -3.59
N LYS A 112 31.33 -0.20 -4.19
CA LYS A 112 30.99 1.07 -4.87
C LYS A 112 29.98 0.85 -5.99
N ARG A 113 30.16 -0.18 -6.81
CA ARG A 113 29.21 -0.53 -7.89
C ARG A 113 27.86 -0.93 -7.34
N ALA A 114 27.84 -1.79 -6.32
CA ALA A 114 26.60 -2.24 -5.69
C ALA A 114 25.84 -1.07 -5.05
N GLU A 115 26.51 -0.19 -4.32
CA GLU A 115 25.89 1.00 -3.71
C GLU A 115 25.33 1.95 -4.77
N ALA A 116 26.00 2.13 -5.90
CA ALA A 116 25.48 2.93 -7.01
C ALA A 116 24.22 2.30 -7.64
N ASP A 117 24.21 0.99 -7.84
CA ASP A 117 23.05 0.28 -8.37
C ASP A 117 21.87 0.29 -7.39
N ILE A 118 22.12 0.09 -6.10
CA ILE A 118 21.13 0.19 -5.03
C ILE A 118 20.53 1.59 -5.00
N GLN A 119 21.34 2.64 -5.17
CA GLN A 119 20.85 4.02 -5.22
C GLN A 119 19.96 4.28 -6.44
N LYS A 120 20.35 3.76 -7.62
CA LYS A 120 19.52 3.88 -8.83
C LYS A 120 18.15 3.21 -8.67
N VAL A 121 18.12 1.99 -8.14
CA VAL A 121 16.87 1.25 -7.89
C VAL A 121 16.01 2.02 -6.87
N THR A 122 16.63 2.52 -5.80
CA THR A 122 15.95 3.33 -4.79
C THR A 122 15.33 4.57 -5.39
N ASP A 123 16.08 5.35 -6.16
CA ASP A 123 15.60 6.59 -6.78
C ASP A 123 14.46 6.32 -7.76
N LYS A 124 14.54 5.25 -8.54
CA LYS A 124 13.49 4.82 -9.46
C LYS A 124 12.18 4.55 -8.72
N HIS A 125 12.23 3.82 -7.62
CA HIS A 125 11.03 3.48 -6.86
C HIS A 125 10.47 4.68 -6.09
N ILE A 126 11.31 5.57 -5.54
CA ILE A 126 10.86 6.82 -4.92
C ILE A 126 10.16 7.71 -5.94
N THR A 127 10.72 7.88 -7.13
CA THR A 127 10.08 8.63 -8.21
C THR A 127 8.74 8.02 -8.63
N ALA A 128 8.67 6.69 -8.71
CA ALA A 128 7.41 5.99 -9.01
C ALA A 128 6.34 6.23 -7.94
N ILE A 129 6.72 6.20 -6.66
CA ILE A 129 5.82 6.51 -5.54
C ILE A 129 5.31 7.94 -5.64
N ASP A 130 6.18 8.92 -5.85
CA ASP A 130 5.78 10.33 -6.02
C ASP A 130 4.81 10.51 -7.18
N SER A 131 5.05 9.86 -8.31
CA SER A 131 4.16 9.91 -9.48
C SER A 131 2.78 9.29 -9.18
N LEU A 132 2.74 8.18 -8.46
CA LEU A 132 1.49 7.53 -8.05
C LEU A 132 0.69 8.42 -7.09
N VAL A 133 1.35 9.08 -6.15
CA VAL A 133 0.71 10.02 -5.22
C VAL A 133 0.10 11.20 -5.97
N VAL A 134 0.84 11.82 -6.87
CA VAL A 134 0.34 12.93 -7.70
C VAL A 134 -0.86 12.51 -8.54
N ALA A 135 -0.79 11.37 -9.21
CA ALA A 135 -1.89 10.83 -9.99
C ALA A 135 -3.13 10.57 -9.11
N LYS A 136 -2.93 10.00 -7.93
CA LYS A 136 -4.04 9.74 -7.00
C LYS A 136 -4.66 11.01 -6.45
N GLU A 137 -3.87 12.03 -6.15
CA GLU A 137 -4.38 13.34 -5.74
C GLU A 137 -5.26 13.96 -6.84
N GLN A 138 -4.83 13.88 -8.09
CA GLN A 138 -5.62 14.35 -9.23
C GLN A 138 -6.94 13.58 -9.34
N ASP A 139 -6.93 12.26 -9.21
CA ASP A 139 -8.14 11.43 -9.22
C ASP A 139 -9.10 11.81 -8.11
N ILE A 140 -8.61 12.04 -6.90
CA ILE A 140 -9.43 12.43 -5.74
C ILE A 140 -10.09 13.80 -5.99
N MET A 141 -9.37 14.71 -6.60
CA MET A 141 -9.85 16.09 -6.84
C MET A 141 -10.71 16.22 -8.09
N ALA A 142 -10.68 15.26 -9.01
CA ALA A 142 -11.38 15.33 -10.31
C ALA A 142 -12.88 15.03 -10.24
N VAL A 143 -13.38 14.56 -9.12
CA VAL A 143 -14.78 14.10 -8.98
C VAL A 143 -15.71 15.21 -8.49
#